data_152ba1d712ca086955868f8c7fab9c43
#
_entry.id   152ba1d712ca086955868f8c7fab9c43
#
_cell.length_a   1.000
_cell.length_b   1.000
_cell.length_c   1.000
_cell.angle_alpha   90.00
_cell.angle_beta   90.00
_cell.angle_gamma   90.00
#
_symmetry.space_group_name_H-M   'P 1'
#
loop_
_entity.id
_entity.type
_entity.pdbx_description
1 polymer ?
#
loop_
_entity_poly.entity_id
_entity_poly.type
_entity_poly.pdbx_seq_one_letter_code
_entity_poly.pdbx_strand_id
1 'polypeptide(L)'
;VSEIVVYVRSQPQLGDQIVALPTLYQLKTWWSSKRIKVVARDDVGSFYRALPWVDEFVRASTFGDYLRSLKKETGVCVSLHHSSERFGLINLLRLPAIRLGFRNARISDLIWTHCHRKNTAEYIGQANLRLLASYRPFDPERAARECFQALARPHLRTAQRADVVMIPGGGAGAFKRWSLANYVRLADRLKQLLGNGTRFLFVLGRQEATERDALEAMHRPDFAIAHCRPIPELSAVMLHARLVVANDCGPSHIAQGACAPYVGIFNEPNPEWFWQRPRSAAVVPRRPEDGIDTITPDDVLGACRKVLEHHAHIAYAG
;
A
#
# COMPACT_ATOMS: atom_id res chain seq x y z
N VAL A 1 18.66 -22.45 6.96
CA VAL A 1 17.78 -21.34 7.34
C VAL A 1 16.48 -21.97 7.84
N SER A 2 16.17 -21.83 9.13
CA SER A 2 14.94 -22.35 9.74
C SER A 2 13.82 -21.33 9.77
N GLU A 3 14.14 -20.06 9.98
CA GLU A 3 13.19 -18.97 10.20
C GLU A 3 13.68 -17.66 9.53
N ILE A 4 12.71 -16.85 9.07
CA ILE A 4 12.90 -15.51 8.56
C ILE A 4 12.23 -14.55 9.54
N VAL A 5 12.95 -13.56 10.04
CA VAL A 5 12.43 -12.51 10.92
C VAL A 5 12.33 -11.20 10.14
N VAL A 6 11.16 -10.57 10.16
CA VAL A 6 10.91 -9.29 9.49
C VAL A 6 10.46 -8.25 10.50
N TYR A 7 11.27 -7.23 10.69
CA TYR A 7 10.94 -6.05 11.48
C TYR A 7 10.18 -5.06 10.60
N VAL A 8 8.86 -4.95 10.80
CA VAL A 8 8.01 -4.00 10.07
C VAL A 8 7.94 -2.67 10.78
N ARG A 9 7.55 -1.62 10.07
CA ARG A 9 7.37 -0.29 10.67
C ARG A 9 6.38 -0.35 11.83
N SER A 10 6.77 0.23 12.95
CA SER A 10 5.97 0.25 14.17
C SER A 10 5.04 1.46 14.17
N GLN A 11 4.08 1.47 13.25
CA GLN A 11 3.04 2.47 13.16
C GLN A 11 1.69 1.75 13.03
N PRO A 12 0.65 2.19 13.77
CA PRO A 12 -0.65 1.52 13.75
C PRO A 12 -1.45 1.79 12.48
N GLN A 13 -1.00 2.73 11.64
CA GLN A 13 -1.68 3.09 10.40
C GLN A 13 -1.68 1.92 9.42
N LEU A 14 -2.86 1.67 8.82
CA LEU A 14 -3.07 0.58 7.88
C LEU A 14 -2.16 0.67 6.66
N GLY A 15 -1.87 1.88 6.18
CA GLY A 15 -0.98 2.11 5.03
C GLY A 15 0.42 1.54 5.25
N ASP A 16 1.02 1.79 6.43
CA ASP A 16 2.34 1.27 6.80
C ASP A 16 2.41 -0.26 6.78
N GLN A 17 1.30 -0.94 7.07
CA GLN A 17 1.22 -2.40 7.06
C GLN A 17 1.02 -2.93 5.64
N ILE A 18 0.17 -2.27 4.83
CA ILE A 18 -0.11 -2.70 3.45
C ILE A 18 1.15 -2.63 2.58
N VAL A 19 1.98 -1.60 2.72
CA VAL A 19 3.21 -1.46 1.92
C VAL A 19 4.28 -2.52 2.23
N ALA A 20 4.15 -3.25 3.35
CA ALA A 20 5.02 -4.37 3.70
C ALA A 20 4.56 -5.72 3.08
N LEU A 21 3.30 -5.83 2.65
CA LEU A 21 2.73 -7.11 2.17
C LEU A 21 3.49 -7.72 1.00
N PRO A 22 3.85 -6.97 -0.06
CA PRO A 22 4.60 -7.54 -1.19
C PRO A 22 5.96 -8.09 -0.78
N THR A 23 6.61 -7.47 0.21
CA THR A 23 7.89 -7.94 0.76
C THR A 23 7.74 -9.30 1.45
N LEU A 24 6.71 -9.45 2.29
CA LEU A 24 6.43 -10.72 2.97
C LEU A 24 6.06 -11.82 1.99
N TYR A 25 5.23 -11.50 0.99
CA TYR A 25 4.87 -12.41 -0.09
C TYR A 25 6.11 -12.89 -0.87
N GLN A 26 7.00 -11.96 -1.26
CA GLN A 26 8.21 -12.29 -1.99
C GLN A 26 9.17 -13.16 -1.17
N LEU A 27 9.31 -12.90 0.12
CA LEU A 27 10.08 -13.75 1.04
C LEU A 27 9.51 -15.17 1.09
N LYS A 28 8.18 -15.33 1.18
CA LYS A 28 7.53 -16.64 1.18
C LYS A 28 7.66 -17.35 -0.17
N THR A 29 7.66 -16.62 -1.26
CA THR A 29 7.91 -17.16 -2.62
C THR A 29 9.32 -17.75 -2.73
N TRP A 30 10.33 -17.06 -2.20
CA TRP A 30 11.72 -17.56 -2.25
C TRP A 30 11.99 -18.73 -1.29
N TRP A 31 11.32 -18.72 -0.13
CA TRP A 31 11.54 -19.69 0.95
C TRP A 31 10.19 -20.27 1.43
N SER A 32 9.49 -20.96 0.55
CA SER A 32 8.13 -21.48 0.79
C SER A 32 8.02 -22.38 2.03
N SER A 33 9.07 -23.17 2.32
CA SER A 33 9.13 -24.08 3.48
C SER A 33 9.58 -23.41 4.78
N LYS A 34 9.96 -22.10 4.76
CA LYS A 34 10.46 -21.39 5.93
C LYS A 34 9.34 -20.65 6.64
N ARG A 35 9.46 -20.57 7.96
CA ARG A 35 8.54 -19.76 8.78
C ARG A 35 8.90 -18.29 8.65
N ILE A 36 7.88 -17.45 8.47
CA ILE A 36 8.00 -15.98 8.51
C ILE A 36 7.42 -15.48 9.82
N LYS A 37 8.28 -14.87 10.62
CA LYS A 37 7.94 -14.17 11.85
C LYS A 37 7.96 -12.66 11.60
N VAL A 38 6.84 -12.01 11.82
CA VAL A 38 6.73 -10.54 11.76
C VAL A 38 6.85 -9.98 13.16
N VAL A 39 7.65 -8.94 13.32
CA VAL A 39 7.89 -8.29 14.61
C VAL A 39 7.61 -6.79 14.49
N ALA A 40 6.77 -6.26 15.38
CA ALA A 40 6.44 -4.84 15.45
C ALA A 40 6.25 -4.38 16.90
N ARG A 41 6.35 -3.06 17.14
CA ARG A 41 6.10 -2.48 18.46
C ARG A 41 4.60 -2.41 18.77
N ASP A 42 3.82 -1.98 17.79
CA ASP A 42 2.38 -1.79 17.94
C ASP A 42 1.62 -3.10 17.74
N ASP A 43 0.41 -3.18 18.29
CA ASP A 43 -0.43 -4.38 18.15
C ASP A 43 -1.15 -4.41 16.80
N VAL A 44 -0.40 -4.79 15.79
CA VAL A 44 -0.90 -5.04 14.42
C VAL A 44 -1.01 -6.54 14.11
N GLY A 45 -1.00 -7.36 15.17
CA GLY A 45 -0.95 -8.82 15.04
C GLY A 45 -2.19 -9.41 14.37
N SER A 46 -3.37 -8.84 14.57
CA SER A 46 -4.59 -9.29 13.89
C SER A 46 -4.48 -9.16 12.37
N PHE A 47 -3.87 -8.09 11.89
CA PHE A 47 -3.61 -7.86 10.47
C PHE A 47 -2.67 -8.94 9.89
N TYR A 48 -1.51 -9.15 10.53
CA TYR A 48 -0.50 -10.08 10.01
C TYR A 48 -0.90 -11.54 10.15
N ARG A 49 -1.58 -11.93 11.25
CA ARG A 49 -2.07 -13.30 11.44
C ARG A 49 -3.14 -13.73 10.44
N ALA A 50 -3.80 -12.79 9.79
CA ALA A 50 -4.77 -13.08 8.72
C ALA A 50 -4.11 -13.39 7.36
N LEU A 51 -2.78 -13.23 7.23
CA LEU A 51 -2.07 -13.44 5.98
C LEU A 51 -1.59 -14.89 5.84
N PRO A 52 -1.79 -15.54 4.69
CA PRO A 52 -1.46 -16.96 4.51
C PRO A 52 0.06 -17.26 4.50
N TRP A 53 0.90 -16.24 4.39
CA TRP A 53 2.37 -16.36 4.37
C TRP A 53 3.06 -15.86 5.64
N VAL A 54 2.32 -15.49 6.67
CA VAL A 54 2.86 -15.11 7.98
C VAL A 54 2.55 -16.22 8.98
N ASP A 55 3.58 -16.82 9.54
CA ASP A 55 3.45 -17.95 10.47
C ASP A 55 3.37 -17.49 11.93
N GLU A 56 3.97 -16.33 12.25
CA GLU A 56 4.02 -15.82 13.63
C GLU A 56 4.08 -14.27 13.63
N PHE A 57 3.35 -13.66 14.57
CA PHE A 57 3.50 -12.25 14.88
C PHE A 57 3.94 -12.09 16.33
N VAL A 58 4.98 -11.29 16.56
CA VAL A 58 5.52 -10.96 17.88
C VAL A 58 5.46 -9.46 18.11
N ARG A 59 4.78 -9.07 19.19
CA ARG A 59 4.84 -7.69 19.68
C ARG A 59 6.14 -7.50 20.46
N ALA A 60 6.93 -6.49 20.10
CA ALA A 60 8.21 -6.18 20.74
C ALA A 60 8.25 -4.70 21.12
N SER A 61 8.13 -4.40 22.42
CA SER A 61 8.10 -3.03 22.93
C SER A 61 9.47 -2.52 23.37
N THR A 62 10.33 -3.43 23.85
CA THR A 62 11.67 -3.13 24.36
C THR A 62 12.78 -3.65 23.46
N PHE A 63 14.01 -3.14 23.64
CA PHE A 63 15.19 -3.69 22.96
C PHE A 63 15.36 -5.19 23.22
N GLY A 64 15.15 -5.62 24.46
CA GLY A 64 15.22 -7.03 24.85
C GLY A 64 14.20 -7.91 24.13
N ASP A 65 12.98 -7.41 23.86
CA ASP A 65 11.97 -8.15 23.10
C ASP A 65 12.41 -8.35 21.66
N TYR A 66 12.93 -7.29 21.01
CA TYR A 66 13.49 -7.40 19.66
C TYR A 66 14.67 -8.38 19.60
N LEU A 67 15.55 -8.34 20.61
CA LEU A 67 16.69 -9.25 20.67
C LEU A 67 16.23 -10.71 20.88
N ARG A 68 15.21 -10.95 21.71
CA ARG A 68 14.61 -12.29 21.92
C ARG A 68 13.87 -12.80 20.68
N SER A 69 13.28 -11.91 19.88
CA SER A 69 12.58 -12.30 18.65
C SER A 69 13.53 -12.84 17.58
N LEU A 70 14.80 -12.44 17.60
CA LEU A 70 15.85 -12.89 16.68
C LEU A 70 16.70 -13.97 17.36
N LYS A 71 16.40 -15.23 17.10
CA LYS A 71 17.10 -16.38 17.66
C LYS A 71 18.44 -16.62 16.96
N LYS A 72 19.34 -17.42 17.58
CA LYS A 72 20.65 -17.78 16.99
C LYS A 72 20.50 -18.59 15.69
N GLU A 73 19.46 -19.42 15.59
CA GLU A 73 19.16 -20.24 14.41
C GLU A 73 18.42 -19.46 13.29
N THR A 74 18.07 -18.20 13.51
CA THR A 74 17.45 -17.35 12.48
C THR A 74 18.45 -17.14 11.34
N GLY A 75 18.07 -17.57 10.14
CA GLY A 75 18.97 -17.48 8.98
C GLY A 75 18.87 -16.15 8.22
N VAL A 76 17.68 -15.53 8.23
CA VAL A 76 17.41 -14.28 7.51
C VAL A 76 16.73 -13.28 8.44
N CYS A 77 17.25 -12.06 8.46
CA CYS A 77 16.62 -10.92 9.12
C CYS A 77 16.42 -9.79 8.11
N VAL A 78 15.20 -9.27 8.02
CA VAL A 78 14.85 -8.13 7.16
C VAL A 78 14.34 -7.00 8.04
N SER A 79 14.96 -5.83 7.96
CA SER A 79 14.49 -4.62 8.65
C SER A 79 13.87 -3.65 7.65
N LEU A 80 12.56 -3.45 7.75
CA LEU A 80 11.82 -2.45 6.97
C LEU A 80 11.79 -1.08 7.66
N HIS A 81 12.50 -0.95 8.78
CA HIS A 81 12.72 0.33 9.43
C HIS A 81 13.80 1.13 8.72
N HIS A 82 13.57 2.41 8.55
CA HIS A 82 14.53 3.32 7.93
C HIS A 82 15.64 3.79 8.89
N SER A 83 15.58 3.42 10.18
CA SER A 83 16.65 3.64 11.15
C SER A 83 17.41 2.34 11.36
N SER A 84 18.70 2.34 11.01
CA SER A 84 19.54 1.15 11.09
C SER A 84 20.14 0.92 12.48
N GLU A 85 20.34 1.96 13.30
CA GLU A 85 21.13 1.87 14.54
C GLU A 85 20.64 0.79 15.50
N ARG A 86 19.38 0.84 15.90
CA ARG A 86 18.79 -0.13 16.83
C ARG A 86 18.79 -1.55 16.26
N PHE A 87 18.34 -1.68 15.01
CA PHE A 87 18.24 -2.98 14.34
C PHE A 87 19.59 -3.48 13.88
N GLY A 88 20.54 -2.60 13.55
CA GLY A 88 21.93 -2.92 13.31
C GLY A 88 22.55 -3.58 14.53
N LEU A 89 22.38 -3.02 15.73
CA LEU A 89 22.92 -3.60 16.97
C LEU A 89 22.30 -4.97 17.28
N ILE A 90 20.99 -5.14 17.10
CA ILE A 90 20.32 -6.43 17.29
C ILE A 90 20.90 -7.48 16.34
N ASN A 91 21.11 -7.12 15.08
CA ASN A 91 21.69 -8.01 14.08
C ASN A 91 23.17 -8.30 14.37
N LEU A 92 23.95 -7.37 14.93
CA LEU A 92 25.32 -7.59 15.38
C LEU A 92 25.39 -8.64 16.50
N LEU A 93 24.45 -8.60 17.45
CA LEU A 93 24.42 -9.52 18.60
C LEU A 93 23.96 -10.94 18.22
N ARG A 94 23.25 -11.12 17.12
CA ARG A 94 22.68 -12.41 16.70
C ARG A 94 23.27 -12.98 15.41
N LEU A 95 23.82 -12.14 14.55
CA LEU A 95 24.53 -12.45 13.31
C LEU A 95 23.80 -13.48 12.41
N PRO A 96 22.51 -13.25 12.04
CA PRO A 96 21.89 -14.09 11.01
C PRO A 96 22.73 -14.04 9.72
N ALA A 97 22.75 -15.14 8.96
CA ALA A 97 23.60 -15.23 7.75
C ALA A 97 23.23 -14.16 6.70
N ILE A 98 21.94 -13.85 6.56
CA ILE A 98 21.43 -12.83 5.62
C ILE A 98 20.78 -11.73 6.44
N ARG A 99 21.28 -10.50 6.30
CA ARG A 99 20.82 -9.31 7.01
C ARG A 99 20.52 -8.21 6.00
N LEU A 100 19.23 -7.91 5.82
CA LEU A 100 18.78 -6.88 4.89
C LEU A 100 18.27 -5.66 5.66
N GLY A 101 18.73 -4.47 5.30
CA GLY A 101 18.33 -3.22 5.93
C GLY A 101 18.63 -1.98 5.11
N PHE A 102 18.06 -0.85 5.50
CA PHE A 102 18.27 0.42 4.79
C PHE A 102 19.56 1.11 5.23
N ARG A 103 20.32 1.62 4.25
CA ARG A 103 21.51 2.46 4.50
C ARG A 103 21.11 3.91 4.74
N ASN A 104 21.71 4.48 5.80
CA ASN A 104 21.52 5.88 6.18
C ASN A 104 22.84 6.66 6.30
N ALA A 105 23.92 6.16 5.69
CA ALA A 105 25.29 6.70 5.77
C ALA A 105 25.84 6.72 7.21
N ARG A 106 25.58 5.66 7.99
CA ARG A 106 26.05 5.48 9.37
C ARG A 106 26.96 4.25 9.49
N ILE A 107 27.77 4.18 10.53
CA ILE A 107 28.66 3.03 10.80
C ILE A 107 27.83 1.74 10.96
N SER A 108 26.66 1.82 11.56
CA SER A 108 25.73 0.68 11.70
C SER A 108 25.27 0.06 10.37
N ASP A 109 25.47 0.75 9.24
CA ASP A 109 25.14 0.20 7.91
C ASP A 109 26.08 -0.94 7.51
N LEU A 110 27.28 -1.02 8.09
CA LEU A 110 28.25 -2.10 7.84
C LEU A 110 27.75 -3.48 8.32
N ILE A 111 26.76 -3.52 9.19
CA ILE A 111 26.21 -4.78 9.67
C ILE A 111 25.35 -5.49 8.60
N TRP A 112 24.77 -4.75 7.66
CA TRP A 112 23.92 -5.31 6.63
C TRP A 112 24.73 -6.07 5.58
N THR A 113 24.34 -7.30 5.29
CA THR A 113 24.93 -8.07 4.16
C THR A 113 24.43 -7.56 2.83
N HIS A 114 23.19 -7.07 2.80
CA HIS A 114 22.56 -6.49 1.62
C HIS A 114 21.73 -5.27 2.06
N CYS A 115 21.74 -4.23 1.27
CA CYS A 115 21.10 -2.99 1.67
C CYS A 115 20.57 -2.20 0.47
N HIS A 116 19.54 -1.41 0.73
CA HIS A 116 19.04 -0.36 -0.16
C HIS A 116 19.25 1.01 0.49
N ARG A 117 19.54 2.03 -0.31
CA ARG A 117 19.67 3.39 0.22
C ARG A 117 18.29 3.93 0.54
N LYS A 118 18.12 4.47 1.76
CA LYS A 118 16.90 5.20 2.08
C LYS A 118 16.74 6.40 1.14
N ASN A 119 15.57 6.49 0.49
CA ASN A 119 15.23 7.61 -0.38
C ASN A 119 13.76 7.99 -0.15
N THR A 120 13.51 9.19 0.37
CA THR A 120 12.15 9.71 0.58
C THR A 120 11.47 10.18 -0.70
N ALA A 121 12.21 10.28 -1.81
CA ALA A 121 11.66 10.52 -3.14
C ALA A 121 11.21 9.22 -3.86
N GLU A 122 11.26 8.09 -3.17
CA GLU A 122 10.86 6.78 -3.67
C GLU A 122 9.67 6.24 -2.86
N TYR A 123 8.69 5.66 -3.56
CA TYR A 123 7.57 4.99 -2.90
C TYR A 123 8.04 3.89 -1.95
N ILE A 124 7.60 3.95 -0.71
CA ILE A 124 8.09 3.08 0.37
C ILE A 124 7.86 1.58 0.09
N GLY A 125 6.73 1.21 -0.53
CA GLY A 125 6.48 -0.18 -0.93
C GLY A 125 7.49 -0.68 -1.98
N GLN A 126 7.90 0.20 -2.91
CA GLN A 126 8.93 -0.10 -3.88
C GLN A 126 10.31 -0.18 -3.24
N ALA A 127 10.63 0.74 -2.32
CA ALA A 127 11.88 0.72 -1.57
C ALA A 127 12.05 -0.59 -0.77
N ASN A 128 10.98 -1.07 -0.14
CA ASN A 128 10.96 -2.36 0.56
C ASN A 128 11.30 -3.54 -0.37
N LEU A 129 10.73 -3.55 -1.58
CA LEU A 129 11.02 -4.58 -2.58
C LEU A 129 12.43 -4.46 -3.17
N ARG A 130 12.93 -3.23 -3.41
CA ARG A 130 14.30 -3.00 -3.85
C ARG A 130 15.33 -3.41 -2.79
N LEU A 131 14.98 -3.31 -1.51
CA LEU A 131 15.80 -3.88 -0.46
C LEU A 131 15.96 -5.39 -0.65
N LEU A 132 14.91 -6.13 -0.95
CA LEU A 132 15.01 -7.55 -1.27
C LEU A 132 15.79 -7.80 -2.57
N ALA A 133 15.60 -6.96 -3.59
CA ALA A 133 16.29 -7.07 -4.87
C ALA A 133 17.80 -6.89 -4.76
N SER A 134 18.30 -6.25 -3.69
CA SER A 134 19.73 -6.17 -3.38
C SER A 134 20.36 -7.53 -3.02
N TYR A 135 19.55 -8.47 -2.54
CA TYR A 135 19.97 -9.85 -2.27
C TYR A 135 19.80 -10.75 -3.50
N ARG A 136 18.64 -10.72 -4.12
CA ARG A 136 18.32 -11.51 -5.30
C ARG A 136 17.47 -10.68 -6.27
N PRO A 137 17.96 -10.39 -7.48
CA PRO A 137 17.23 -9.57 -8.45
C PRO A 137 15.86 -10.15 -8.81
N PHE A 138 14.87 -9.31 -8.91
CA PHE A 138 13.51 -9.59 -9.41
C PHE A 138 12.83 -8.27 -9.81
N ASP A 139 11.67 -8.36 -10.45
CA ASP A 139 10.86 -7.20 -10.80
C ASP A 139 9.93 -6.80 -9.62
N PRO A 140 10.15 -5.62 -8.97
CA PRO A 140 9.33 -5.14 -7.86
C PRO A 140 7.85 -4.94 -8.22
N GLU A 141 7.53 -4.46 -9.41
CA GLU A 141 6.13 -4.23 -9.81
C GLU A 141 5.40 -5.55 -9.99
N ARG A 142 6.04 -6.50 -10.65
CA ARG A 142 5.50 -7.84 -10.82
C ARG A 142 5.25 -8.50 -9.46
N ALA A 143 6.21 -8.46 -8.55
CA ALA A 143 6.07 -9.05 -7.22
C ALA A 143 4.95 -8.42 -6.41
N ALA A 144 4.79 -7.09 -6.45
CA ALA A 144 3.68 -6.40 -5.81
C ALA A 144 2.34 -6.83 -6.39
N ARG A 145 2.20 -6.86 -7.71
CA ARG A 145 0.98 -7.29 -8.38
C ARG A 145 0.62 -8.74 -8.04
N GLU A 146 1.58 -9.65 -8.09
CA GLU A 146 1.38 -11.07 -7.73
C GLU A 146 0.92 -11.25 -6.28
N CYS A 147 1.44 -10.45 -5.35
CA CYS A 147 1.00 -10.42 -3.95
C CYS A 147 -0.51 -10.12 -3.85
N PHE A 148 -0.97 -9.03 -4.46
CA PHE A 148 -2.38 -8.63 -4.37
C PHE A 148 -3.28 -9.55 -5.21
N GLN A 149 -2.80 -10.13 -6.30
CA GLN A 149 -3.50 -11.20 -7.02
C GLN A 149 -3.68 -12.46 -6.15
N ALA A 150 -2.66 -12.86 -5.40
CA ALA A 150 -2.74 -13.99 -4.48
C ALA A 150 -3.76 -13.74 -3.37
N LEU A 151 -3.79 -12.53 -2.79
CA LEU A 151 -4.80 -12.12 -1.79
C LEU A 151 -6.21 -12.11 -2.38
N ALA A 152 -6.36 -11.60 -3.58
CA ALA A 152 -7.65 -11.45 -4.25
C ALA A 152 -8.27 -12.78 -4.70
N ARG A 153 -7.44 -13.80 -4.97
CA ARG A 153 -7.87 -15.06 -5.61
C ARG A 153 -9.14 -15.69 -5.03
N PRO A 154 -9.33 -15.78 -3.69
CA PRO A 154 -10.55 -16.35 -3.12
C PRO A 154 -11.82 -15.51 -3.40
N HIS A 155 -11.65 -14.22 -3.69
CA HIS A 155 -12.74 -13.24 -3.79
C HIS A 155 -13.03 -12.77 -5.23
N LEU A 156 -12.23 -13.17 -6.24
CA LEU A 156 -12.35 -12.67 -7.62
C LEU A 156 -13.76 -12.90 -8.23
N ARG A 157 -14.46 -13.96 -7.83
CA ARG A 157 -15.80 -14.27 -8.34
C ARG A 157 -16.93 -13.55 -7.60
N THR A 158 -16.72 -13.20 -6.34
CA THR A 158 -17.71 -12.62 -5.43
C THR A 158 -17.51 -11.13 -5.20
N ALA A 159 -16.34 -10.59 -5.55
CA ALA A 159 -16.04 -9.18 -5.40
C ALA A 159 -17.00 -8.31 -6.20
N GLN A 160 -17.43 -7.24 -5.56
CA GLN A 160 -18.28 -6.25 -6.19
C GLN A 160 -17.53 -5.60 -7.37
N ARG A 161 -18.12 -5.64 -8.56
CA ARG A 161 -17.53 -5.04 -9.75
C ARG A 161 -18.01 -3.60 -9.91
N ALA A 162 -17.06 -2.72 -10.13
CA ALA A 162 -17.28 -1.33 -10.48
C ALA A 162 -16.27 -0.89 -11.53
N ASP A 163 -16.63 0.08 -12.36
CA ASP A 163 -15.74 0.67 -13.34
C ASP A 163 -14.75 1.60 -12.65
N VAL A 164 -15.24 2.39 -11.69
CA VAL A 164 -14.45 3.35 -10.93
C VAL A 164 -14.58 3.06 -9.43
N VAL A 165 -13.43 2.94 -8.76
CA VAL A 165 -13.36 2.83 -7.30
C VAL A 165 -12.93 4.18 -6.73
N MET A 166 -13.70 4.68 -5.77
CA MET A 166 -13.45 5.95 -5.09
C MET A 166 -13.16 5.74 -3.62
N ILE A 167 -12.09 6.33 -3.10
CA ILE A 167 -11.63 6.14 -1.71
C ILE A 167 -11.50 7.51 -1.04
N PRO A 168 -12.60 8.09 -0.52
CA PRO A 168 -12.61 9.43 0.05
C PRO A 168 -12.05 9.50 1.47
N GLY A 169 -11.72 8.35 2.11
CA GLY A 169 -11.15 8.31 3.43
C GLY A 169 -9.75 8.91 3.53
N GLY A 170 -9.37 9.39 4.71
CA GLY A 170 -8.05 9.90 5.02
C GLY A 170 -7.67 9.61 6.46
N GLY A 171 -6.81 8.59 6.68
CA GLY A 171 -6.53 8.08 8.03
C GLY A 171 -5.73 9.00 8.95
N ALA A 172 -5.10 10.07 8.43
CA ALA A 172 -4.26 10.98 9.22
C ALA A 172 -4.98 12.29 9.63
N GLY A 173 -6.23 12.50 9.20
CA GLY A 173 -7.00 13.69 9.55
C GLY A 173 -7.71 14.36 8.37
N ALA A 174 -8.53 15.37 8.69
CA ALA A 174 -9.34 16.08 7.70
C ALA A 174 -8.51 16.78 6.61
N PHE A 175 -7.31 17.26 6.94
CA PHE A 175 -6.41 17.96 6.00
C PHE A 175 -5.94 17.09 4.81
N LYS A 176 -6.11 15.75 4.91
CA LYS A 176 -5.83 14.79 3.82
C LYS A 176 -7.08 14.32 3.10
N ARG A 177 -8.25 14.87 3.42
CA ARG A 177 -9.53 14.41 2.86
C ARG A 177 -10.04 15.43 1.85
N TRP A 178 -9.97 15.09 0.58
CA TRP A 178 -10.74 15.77 -0.45
C TRP A 178 -12.22 15.47 -0.23
N SER A 179 -13.08 16.47 -0.27
CA SER A 179 -14.46 16.35 0.23
C SER A 179 -15.30 15.32 -0.54
N LEU A 180 -16.24 14.66 0.15
CA LEU A 180 -17.19 13.73 -0.48
C LEU A 180 -17.97 14.41 -1.60
N ALA A 181 -18.37 15.68 -1.43
CA ALA A 181 -19.07 16.45 -2.46
C ALA A 181 -18.27 16.57 -3.75
N ASN A 182 -16.95 16.71 -3.66
CA ASN A 182 -16.06 16.75 -4.82
C ASN A 182 -15.94 15.37 -5.49
N TYR A 183 -15.90 14.28 -4.71
CA TYR A 183 -15.95 12.92 -5.26
C TYR A 183 -17.24 12.66 -6.03
N VAL A 184 -18.39 13.10 -5.50
CA VAL A 184 -19.69 12.98 -6.19
C VAL A 184 -19.71 13.78 -7.49
N ARG A 185 -19.22 15.03 -7.46
CA ARG A 185 -19.10 15.84 -8.68
C ARG A 185 -18.14 15.19 -9.71
N LEU A 186 -17.05 14.63 -9.26
CA LEU A 186 -16.12 13.88 -10.12
C LEU A 186 -16.82 12.65 -10.72
N ALA A 187 -17.63 11.90 -9.94
CA ALA A 187 -18.37 10.77 -10.45
C ALA A 187 -19.31 11.18 -11.60
N ASP A 188 -20.04 12.29 -11.46
CA ASP A 188 -20.89 12.81 -12.53
C ASP A 188 -20.09 13.16 -13.80
N ARG A 189 -18.93 13.79 -13.65
CA ARG A 189 -18.02 14.09 -14.78
C ARG A 189 -17.44 12.84 -15.42
N LEU A 190 -17.04 11.85 -14.63
CA LEU A 190 -16.55 10.56 -15.14
C LEU A 190 -17.65 9.77 -15.85
N LYS A 191 -18.89 9.84 -15.37
CA LYS A 191 -20.04 9.23 -16.04
C LYS A 191 -20.29 9.84 -17.43
N GLN A 192 -20.14 11.16 -17.57
CA GLN A 192 -20.19 11.82 -18.87
C GLN A 192 -19.06 11.36 -19.81
N LEU A 193 -17.86 11.14 -19.27
CA LEU A 193 -16.70 10.69 -20.03
C LEU A 193 -16.75 9.21 -20.44
N LEU A 194 -17.17 8.34 -19.53
CA LEU A 194 -17.08 6.87 -19.67
C LEU A 194 -18.39 6.24 -20.17
N GLY A 195 -19.50 7.00 -20.12
CA GLY A 195 -20.84 6.56 -20.52
C GLY A 195 -21.78 6.35 -19.33
N ASN A 196 -23.09 6.43 -19.60
CA ASN A 196 -24.16 6.38 -18.60
C ASN A 196 -24.22 5.07 -17.79
N GLY A 197 -23.66 3.97 -18.30
CA GLY A 197 -23.61 2.68 -17.61
C GLY A 197 -22.50 2.57 -16.57
N THR A 198 -21.67 3.60 -16.38
CA THR A 198 -20.53 3.59 -15.45
C THR A 198 -21.00 3.40 -14.01
N ARG A 199 -20.42 2.42 -13.32
CA ARG A 199 -20.69 2.10 -11.92
C ARG A 199 -19.53 2.53 -11.03
N PHE A 200 -19.87 3.14 -9.91
CA PHE A 200 -18.92 3.64 -8.92
C PHE A 200 -19.02 2.84 -7.62
N LEU A 201 -17.88 2.50 -7.04
CA LEU A 201 -17.79 1.88 -5.73
C LEU A 201 -17.02 2.78 -4.77
N PHE A 202 -17.69 3.24 -3.72
CA PHE A 202 -17.05 3.99 -2.64
C PHE A 202 -16.52 3.05 -1.57
N VAL A 203 -15.21 3.07 -1.34
CA VAL A 203 -14.56 2.28 -0.29
C VAL A 203 -14.40 3.15 0.94
N LEU A 204 -15.05 2.75 2.02
CA LEU A 204 -15.14 3.50 3.28
C LEU A 204 -14.66 2.63 4.45
N GLY A 205 -13.93 3.25 5.38
CA GLY A 205 -13.52 2.65 6.64
C GLY A 205 -14.46 3.01 7.80
N ARG A 206 -14.04 2.68 9.02
CA ARG A 206 -14.84 2.95 10.24
C ARG A 206 -15.02 4.44 10.53
N GLN A 207 -14.09 5.28 10.11
CA GLN A 207 -14.12 6.72 10.37
C GLN A 207 -14.99 7.49 9.38
N GLU A 208 -15.45 6.84 8.31
CA GLU A 208 -16.23 7.43 7.23
C GLU A 208 -17.74 7.08 7.33
N ALA A 209 -18.27 6.96 8.57
CA ALA A 209 -19.69 6.67 8.80
C ALA A 209 -20.63 7.77 8.27
N THR A 210 -20.24 9.04 8.45
CA THR A 210 -20.99 10.20 7.93
C THR A 210 -21.04 10.21 6.41
N GLU A 211 -19.93 9.90 5.76
CA GLU A 211 -19.84 9.80 4.30
C GLU A 211 -20.67 8.64 3.77
N ARG A 212 -20.70 7.51 4.49
CA ARG A 212 -21.58 6.38 4.15
C ARG A 212 -23.05 6.80 4.17
N ASP A 213 -23.50 7.38 5.27
CA ASP A 213 -24.90 7.78 5.45
C ASP A 213 -25.32 8.83 4.41
N ALA A 214 -24.42 9.76 4.07
CA ALA A 214 -24.65 10.74 3.01
C ALA A 214 -24.78 10.10 1.62
N LEU A 215 -23.94 9.11 1.29
CA LEU A 215 -24.01 8.39 0.02
C LEU A 215 -25.29 7.54 -0.07
N GLU A 216 -25.68 6.86 1.01
CA GLU A 216 -26.92 6.07 1.07
C GLU A 216 -28.15 6.97 0.88
N ALA A 217 -28.18 8.15 1.49
CA ALA A 217 -29.27 9.12 1.36
C ALA A 217 -29.43 9.70 -0.07
N MET A 218 -28.40 9.62 -0.91
CA MET A 218 -28.48 10.06 -2.31
C MET A 218 -29.30 9.13 -3.20
N HIS A 219 -29.57 7.89 -2.77
CA HIS A 219 -30.32 6.88 -3.52
C HIS A 219 -29.88 6.71 -4.99
N ARG A 220 -28.57 6.82 -5.26
CA ARG A 220 -27.97 6.73 -6.57
C ARG A 220 -27.78 5.26 -7.00
N PRO A 221 -28.45 4.78 -8.07
CA PRO A 221 -28.35 3.37 -8.50
C PRO A 221 -26.98 3.02 -9.10
N ASP A 222 -26.21 4.00 -9.54
CA ASP A 222 -24.85 3.86 -10.06
C ASP A 222 -23.78 3.90 -8.96
N PHE A 223 -24.17 4.18 -7.70
CA PHE A 223 -23.28 4.17 -6.54
C PHE A 223 -23.45 2.90 -5.71
N ALA A 224 -22.33 2.33 -5.32
CA ALA A 224 -22.26 1.21 -4.41
C ALA A 224 -21.26 1.53 -3.29
N ILE A 225 -21.42 0.91 -2.14
CA ILE A 225 -20.59 1.16 -0.95
C ILE A 225 -19.94 -0.14 -0.49
N ALA A 226 -18.64 -0.11 -0.32
CA ALA A 226 -17.83 -1.16 0.33
C ALA A 226 -17.35 -0.63 1.68
N HIS A 227 -18.11 -0.88 2.75
CA HIS A 227 -17.78 -0.40 4.09
C HIS A 227 -17.03 -1.46 4.89
N CYS A 228 -15.88 -1.09 5.47
CA CYS A 228 -15.05 -1.94 6.35
C CYS A 228 -14.71 -3.33 5.76
N ARG A 229 -14.46 -3.40 4.46
CA ARG A 229 -14.12 -4.66 3.79
C ARG A 229 -12.67 -5.09 4.07
N PRO A 230 -12.41 -6.39 4.17
CA PRO A 230 -11.07 -6.91 4.37
C PRO A 230 -10.19 -6.72 3.12
N ILE A 231 -8.87 -6.67 3.33
CA ILE A 231 -7.88 -6.43 2.26
C ILE A 231 -8.00 -7.42 1.09
N PRO A 232 -8.23 -8.73 1.28
CA PRO A 232 -8.42 -9.66 0.16
C PRO A 232 -9.59 -9.28 -0.75
N GLU A 233 -10.73 -8.88 -0.19
CA GLU A 233 -11.87 -8.41 -0.98
C GLU A 233 -11.55 -7.10 -1.71
N LEU A 234 -10.93 -6.13 -1.01
CA LEU A 234 -10.50 -4.87 -1.63
C LEU A 234 -9.48 -5.11 -2.73
N SER A 235 -8.57 -6.07 -2.57
CA SER A 235 -7.62 -6.44 -3.62
C SER A 235 -8.33 -6.94 -4.88
N ALA A 236 -9.37 -7.76 -4.72
CA ALA A 236 -10.16 -8.24 -5.85
C ALA A 236 -10.94 -7.10 -6.55
N VAL A 237 -11.48 -6.17 -5.78
CA VAL A 237 -12.13 -4.96 -6.32
C VAL A 237 -11.14 -4.12 -7.13
N MET A 238 -9.95 -3.83 -6.58
CA MET A 238 -8.94 -2.98 -7.23
C MET A 238 -8.40 -3.61 -8.53
N LEU A 239 -8.26 -4.94 -8.58
CA LEU A 239 -7.80 -5.65 -9.78
C LEU A 239 -8.81 -5.59 -10.93
N HIS A 240 -10.10 -5.40 -10.64
CA HIS A 240 -11.15 -5.29 -11.66
C HIS A 240 -11.47 -3.85 -12.06
N ALA A 241 -10.99 -2.87 -11.31
CA ALA A 241 -11.29 -1.47 -11.54
C ALA A 241 -10.60 -0.94 -12.82
N ARG A 242 -11.34 -0.21 -13.64
CA ARG A 242 -10.78 0.56 -14.77
C ARG A 242 -10.01 1.79 -14.29
N LEU A 243 -10.41 2.31 -13.12
CA LEU A 243 -9.79 3.47 -12.49
C LEU A 243 -10.01 3.43 -10.98
N VAL A 244 -8.98 3.79 -10.21
CA VAL A 244 -9.08 4.05 -8.78
C VAL A 244 -8.72 5.50 -8.50
N VAL A 245 -9.57 6.23 -7.78
CA VAL A 245 -9.32 7.59 -7.32
C VAL A 245 -9.36 7.61 -5.80
N ALA A 246 -8.29 8.06 -5.17
CA ALA A 246 -8.16 7.96 -3.70
C ALA A 246 -7.43 9.16 -3.08
N ASN A 247 -7.80 9.51 -1.86
CA ASN A 247 -6.96 10.28 -0.98
C ASN A 247 -5.75 9.44 -0.49
N ASP A 248 -4.77 10.09 0.13
CA ASP A 248 -3.65 9.41 0.82
C ASP A 248 -4.16 8.64 2.04
N CYS A 249 -4.38 7.35 1.87
CA CYS A 249 -4.97 6.46 2.88
C CYS A 249 -4.52 5.00 2.70
N GLY A 250 -4.78 4.17 3.72
CA GLY A 250 -4.38 2.76 3.68
C GLY A 250 -4.83 1.99 2.43
N PRO A 251 -6.12 1.97 2.08
CA PRO A 251 -6.60 1.25 0.90
C PRO A 251 -6.01 1.72 -0.44
N SER A 252 -5.55 2.97 -0.56
CA SER A 252 -4.89 3.46 -1.77
C SER A 252 -3.62 2.68 -2.12
N HIS A 253 -2.93 2.15 -1.10
CA HIS A 253 -1.73 1.33 -1.30
C HIS A 253 -2.04 -0.07 -1.84
N ILE A 254 -3.27 -0.57 -1.67
CA ILE A 254 -3.73 -1.79 -2.35
C ILE A 254 -3.80 -1.53 -3.87
N ALA A 255 -4.43 -0.43 -4.28
CA ALA A 255 -4.52 -0.04 -5.69
C ALA A 255 -3.13 0.15 -6.32
N GLN A 256 -2.24 0.84 -5.62
CA GLN A 256 -0.87 1.05 -6.07
C GLN A 256 -0.09 -0.27 -6.18
N GLY A 257 -0.18 -1.15 -5.18
CA GLY A 257 0.49 -2.46 -5.19
C GLY A 257 -0.11 -3.44 -6.21
N ALA A 258 -1.43 -3.42 -6.40
CA ALA A 258 -2.13 -4.19 -7.44
C ALA A 258 -1.85 -3.70 -8.87
N CYS A 259 -1.12 -2.59 -9.02
CA CYS A 259 -0.86 -1.92 -10.30
C CYS A 259 -2.15 -1.50 -11.04
N ALA A 260 -3.22 -1.18 -10.31
CA ALA A 260 -4.43 -0.61 -10.88
C ALA A 260 -4.16 0.77 -11.53
N PRO A 261 -4.94 1.20 -12.53
CA PRO A 261 -4.93 2.60 -12.98
C PRO A 261 -5.33 3.50 -11.81
N TYR A 262 -4.47 4.44 -11.44
CA TYR A 262 -4.57 5.11 -10.14
C TYR A 262 -4.40 6.63 -10.24
N VAL A 263 -5.30 7.37 -9.61
CA VAL A 263 -5.16 8.81 -9.36
C VAL A 263 -5.19 9.05 -7.86
N GLY A 264 -4.08 9.53 -7.31
CA GLY A 264 -3.96 9.91 -5.91
C GLY A 264 -4.18 11.40 -5.72
N ILE A 265 -4.96 11.78 -4.71
CA ILE A 265 -5.20 13.16 -4.31
C ILE A 265 -4.46 13.39 -3.00
N PHE A 266 -3.52 14.33 -3.00
CA PHE A 266 -2.64 14.62 -1.88
C PHE A 266 -2.73 16.10 -1.49
N ASN A 267 -2.53 16.40 -0.21
CA ASN A 267 -2.44 17.79 0.27
C ASN A 267 -1.12 18.49 -0.11
N GLU A 268 -0.10 17.71 -0.44
CA GLU A 268 1.23 18.15 -0.85
C GLU A 268 1.93 17.06 -1.67
N PRO A 269 2.98 17.34 -2.43
CA PRO A 269 3.78 16.31 -3.10
C PRO A 269 4.34 15.31 -2.10
N ASN A 270 3.99 14.04 -2.25
CA ASN A 270 4.39 12.99 -1.32
C ASN A 270 4.89 11.73 -2.05
N PRO A 271 6.10 11.77 -2.62
CA PRO A 271 6.65 10.66 -3.40
C PRO A 271 6.89 9.40 -2.56
N GLU A 272 7.10 9.52 -1.23
CA GLU A 272 7.25 8.35 -0.35
C GLU A 272 5.96 7.52 -0.29
N TRP A 273 4.79 8.12 -0.55
CA TRP A 273 3.48 7.46 -0.49
C TRP A 273 2.78 7.34 -1.83
N PHE A 274 3.42 7.78 -2.92
CA PHE A 274 2.91 7.69 -4.29
C PHE A 274 3.87 6.93 -5.20
N TRP A 275 3.40 5.80 -5.74
CA TRP A 275 4.18 5.02 -6.71
C TRP A 275 4.00 5.58 -8.11
N GLN A 276 4.97 6.37 -8.55
CA GLN A 276 4.99 6.92 -9.91
C GLN A 276 5.13 5.81 -10.96
N ARG A 277 4.14 5.69 -11.84
CA ARG A 277 4.09 4.71 -12.94
C ARG A 277 3.34 5.29 -14.13
N PRO A 278 3.46 4.70 -15.35
CA PRO A 278 2.76 5.20 -16.55
C PRO A 278 1.24 5.32 -16.38
N ARG A 279 0.63 4.44 -15.55
CA ARG A 279 -0.82 4.43 -15.28
C ARG A 279 -1.16 4.98 -13.90
N SER A 280 -0.36 5.90 -13.40
CA SER A 280 -0.64 6.59 -12.14
C SER A 280 -0.42 8.10 -12.28
N ALA A 281 -1.23 8.89 -11.59
CA ALA A 281 -1.09 10.33 -11.50
C ALA A 281 -1.35 10.79 -10.07
N ALA A 282 -0.58 11.79 -9.61
CA ALA A 282 -0.85 12.50 -8.38
C ALA A 282 -1.43 13.88 -8.70
N VAL A 283 -2.45 14.28 -7.94
CA VAL A 283 -3.02 15.62 -7.98
C VAL A 283 -2.78 16.29 -6.63
N VAL A 284 -2.19 17.46 -6.65
CA VAL A 284 -1.84 18.24 -5.47
C VAL A 284 -2.34 19.70 -5.63
N PRO A 285 -2.54 20.46 -4.55
CA PRO A 285 -2.81 21.88 -4.63
C PRO A 285 -1.70 22.61 -5.42
N ARG A 286 -2.02 23.73 -6.02
CA ARG A 286 -1.01 24.55 -6.76
C ARG A 286 0.08 25.04 -5.83
N ARG A 287 -0.26 25.36 -4.57
CA ARG A 287 0.66 25.67 -3.49
C ARG A 287 0.27 24.84 -2.26
N PRO A 288 1.22 24.35 -1.48
CA PRO A 288 0.94 23.52 -0.31
C PRO A 288 0.02 24.21 0.72
N GLU A 289 0.15 25.53 0.88
CA GLU A 289 -0.66 26.35 1.78
C GLU A 289 -2.13 26.46 1.40
N ASP A 290 -2.47 26.25 0.14
CA ASP A 290 -3.86 26.35 -0.35
C ASP A 290 -4.77 25.23 0.17
N GLY A 291 -4.19 24.10 0.59
CA GLY A 291 -4.90 22.94 1.11
C GLY A 291 -5.57 22.09 0.02
N ILE A 292 -5.97 20.87 0.42
CA ILE A 292 -6.52 19.86 -0.49
C ILE A 292 -7.87 20.28 -1.09
N ASP A 293 -8.62 21.11 -0.41
CA ASP A 293 -9.96 21.58 -0.84
C ASP A 293 -9.92 22.51 -2.06
N THR A 294 -8.76 23.06 -2.39
CA THR A 294 -8.60 23.90 -3.60
C THR A 294 -8.46 23.07 -4.88
N ILE A 295 -8.22 21.76 -4.76
CA ILE A 295 -8.22 20.86 -5.90
C ILE A 295 -9.64 20.72 -6.44
N THR A 296 -9.84 21.12 -7.70
CA THR A 296 -11.16 21.04 -8.31
C THR A 296 -11.44 19.65 -8.90
N PRO A 297 -12.73 19.26 -9.05
CA PRO A 297 -13.08 18.03 -9.78
C PRO A 297 -12.53 17.98 -11.21
N ASP A 298 -12.34 19.13 -11.87
CA ASP A 298 -11.78 19.21 -13.22
C ASP A 298 -10.27 18.95 -13.24
N ASP A 299 -9.52 19.36 -12.22
CA ASP A 299 -8.10 19.01 -12.06
C ASP A 299 -7.93 17.48 -11.96
N VAL A 300 -8.77 16.84 -11.11
CA VAL A 300 -8.74 15.37 -10.93
C VAL A 300 -9.23 14.66 -12.20
N LEU A 301 -10.27 15.15 -12.88
CA LEU A 301 -10.76 14.60 -14.15
C LEU A 301 -9.66 14.63 -15.22
N GLY A 302 -8.89 15.72 -15.31
CA GLY A 302 -7.74 15.82 -16.22
C GLY A 302 -6.70 14.72 -15.98
N ALA A 303 -6.39 14.44 -14.71
CA ALA A 303 -5.50 13.34 -14.34
C ALA A 303 -6.10 11.97 -14.68
N CYS A 304 -7.41 11.77 -14.43
CA CYS A 304 -8.12 10.54 -14.78
C CYS A 304 -8.07 10.24 -16.29
N ARG A 305 -8.28 11.26 -17.14
CA ARG A 305 -8.18 11.12 -18.60
C ARG A 305 -6.80 10.61 -19.02
N LYS A 306 -5.72 11.23 -18.54
CA LYS A 306 -4.33 10.82 -18.83
C LYS A 306 -4.07 9.37 -18.47
N VAL A 307 -4.54 8.94 -17.28
CA VAL A 307 -4.38 7.56 -16.80
C VAL A 307 -5.16 6.56 -17.66
N LEU A 308 -6.37 6.92 -18.11
CA LEU A 308 -7.23 6.08 -18.93
C LEU A 308 -6.75 5.98 -20.39
N GLU A 309 -6.24 7.07 -20.98
CA GLU A 309 -5.67 7.08 -22.34
C GLU A 309 -4.44 6.18 -22.46
N HIS A 310 -3.57 6.16 -21.45
CA HIS A 310 -2.44 5.23 -21.41
C HIS A 310 -2.88 3.76 -21.39
N HIS A 311 -4.10 3.48 -20.96
CA HIS A 311 -4.67 2.14 -20.99
C HIS A 311 -5.07 1.69 -22.39
N ALA A 312 -5.64 2.58 -23.19
CA ALA A 312 -6.09 2.26 -24.54
C ALA A 312 -4.90 1.91 -25.46
N HIS A 313 -3.80 2.65 -25.37
CA HIS A 313 -2.61 2.41 -26.22
C HIS A 313 -1.92 1.06 -25.96
N ILE A 314 -1.95 0.53 -24.75
CA ILE A 314 -1.33 -0.76 -24.42
C ILE A 314 -2.23 -1.95 -24.86
N ALA A 315 -3.54 -1.79 -24.80
CA ALA A 315 -4.50 -2.83 -25.19
C ALA A 315 -4.55 -3.07 -26.72
N TYR A 316 -4.08 -2.11 -27.52
CA TYR A 316 -3.99 -2.21 -29.00
C TYR A 316 -2.59 -2.59 -29.50
N ALA A 317 -1.59 -2.68 -28.63
CA ALA A 317 -0.21 -3.02 -28.98
C ALA A 317 0.20 -4.46 -28.61
N GLY A 318 -0.69 -5.27 -28.10
CA GLY A 318 -0.55 -6.69 -27.75
C GLY A 318 -1.61 -7.53 -28.40
#